data_0028423e7bb49d297afe01edf644c5e2
#
_entry.id   0028423e7bb49d297afe01edf644c5e2
#
_cell.length_a   1.000
_cell.length_b   1.000
_cell.length_c   1.000
_cell.angle_alpha   90.00
_cell.angle_beta   90.00
_cell.angle_gamma   90.00
#
_symmetry.space_group_name_H-M   'P 1'
#
loop_
_entity.id
_entity.type
_entity.pdbx_description
1 polymer ?
#
loop_
_entity_poly.entity_id
_entity_poly.type
_entity_poly.pdbx_seq_one_letter_code
_entity_poly.pdbx_strand_id
1 'polypeptide(L)'
;MTEYTLYYATNRKHNGSDRWHPKGYGNKFSDDGMENLRFGQLTLEADEKKIAKLLAKKLRGNGCGDGEKLAEYLTGCAKTARIDAYEEVLRADISDKAQPDAKLGSQAMFADLKACMEQRGDVLVFIHGFNTSWPDAVGSALALQLALNAAEQADPNRHVRVVLFTWPSDGLALPFVSYKSDRSEAAGSGYAVGRGFLKVRDFLADLHDRAGGAKPCGQNIHLLCHSMGSYLLQFALRRLDAFTPGSALPRLFGHVFLCAADVNDNALEPGQPLARVHEIADNVSIYHNRSDMAMVVSDYTKGNPERLGRAGAARPLLLHHKVHQIDCTPIVKGIVEHSYYLGGRGIIKKKKSIDGLAQDDSARKR
;
A
#
# COMPACT_ATOMS: atom_id res chain seq x y z
N MET A 1 20.34 0.17 -19.81
CA MET A 1 19.15 -0.27 -19.07
C MET A 1 19.62 -0.81 -17.74
N THR A 2 18.90 -0.53 -16.68
CA THR A 2 19.19 -1.00 -15.30
C THR A 2 18.01 -1.83 -14.84
N GLU A 3 18.28 -2.95 -14.17
CA GLU A 3 17.25 -3.80 -13.62
C GLU A 3 16.73 -3.25 -12.28
N TYR A 4 15.41 -3.28 -12.11
CA TYR A 4 14.72 -2.88 -10.90
C TYR A 4 13.80 -4.00 -10.44
N THR A 5 13.89 -4.36 -9.18
CA THR A 5 13.07 -5.42 -8.57
C THR A 5 11.98 -4.82 -7.69
N LEU A 6 10.78 -5.40 -7.77
CA LEU A 6 9.64 -5.08 -6.91
C LEU A 6 9.03 -6.37 -6.38
N TYR A 7 8.74 -6.42 -5.08
CA TYR A 7 7.97 -7.50 -4.46
C TYR A 7 6.48 -7.22 -4.56
N TYR A 8 5.68 -8.28 -4.73
CA TYR A 8 4.23 -8.13 -4.80
C TYR A 8 3.49 -9.26 -4.10
N ALA A 9 2.26 -8.94 -3.69
CA ALA A 9 1.22 -9.89 -3.34
C ALA A 9 -0.03 -9.55 -4.14
N THR A 10 -0.75 -10.57 -4.62
CA THR A 10 -1.94 -10.36 -5.44
C THR A 10 -2.95 -11.49 -5.30
N ASN A 11 -4.23 -11.16 -5.43
CA ASN A 11 -5.32 -12.12 -5.63
C ASN A 11 -5.91 -12.03 -7.05
N ARG A 12 -5.23 -11.35 -7.97
CA ARG A 12 -5.58 -11.29 -9.38
C ARG A 12 -5.34 -12.63 -10.07
N LYS A 13 -6.13 -12.93 -11.09
CA LYS A 13 -5.89 -14.03 -12.02
C LYS A 13 -4.63 -13.76 -12.85
N HIS A 14 -3.74 -14.73 -12.92
CA HIS A 14 -2.55 -14.66 -13.76
C HIS A 14 -2.90 -14.79 -15.26
N ASN A 15 -2.09 -14.19 -16.10
CA ASN A 15 -2.13 -14.32 -17.55
C ASN A 15 -1.06 -15.32 -18.02
N GLY A 16 -1.41 -16.14 -19.01
CA GLY A 16 -0.51 -17.19 -19.50
C GLY A 16 -0.81 -18.54 -18.84
N SER A 17 -0.14 -19.59 -19.32
CA SER A 17 -0.35 -20.98 -18.86
C SER A 17 0.49 -21.35 -17.63
N ASP A 18 1.61 -20.66 -17.39
CA ASP A 18 2.46 -20.88 -16.24
C ASP A 18 2.10 -19.91 -15.12
N ARG A 19 1.60 -20.47 -14.03
CA ARG A 19 1.18 -19.68 -12.86
C ARG A 19 2.35 -19.18 -12.02
N TRP A 20 3.53 -19.77 -12.19
CA TRP A 20 4.72 -19.39 -11.45
C TRP A 20 5.60 -18.37 -12.20
N HIS A 21 5.48 -18.37 -13.53
CA HIS A 21 6.12 -17.38 -14.42
C HIS A 21 5.04 -16.71 -15.29
N PRO A 22 4.08 -15.98 -14.70
CA PRO A 22 2.97 -15.40 -15.45
C PRO A 22 3.46 -14.27 -16.36
N LYS A 23 2.72 -14.06 -17.46
CA LYS A 23 2.95 -12.90 -18.36
C LYS A 23 2.40 -11.58 -17.80
N GLY A 24 1.77 -11.60 -16.64
CA GLY A 24 1.10 -10.50 -15.98
C GLY A 24 -0.11 -10.99 -15.19
N TYR A 25 -0.89 -10.05 -14.70
CA TYR A 25 -2.13 -10.33 -13.98
C TYR A 25 -3.29 -9.52 -14.56
N GLY A 26 -4.46 -10.15 -14.63
CA GLY A 26 -5.68 -9.55 -15.17
C GLY A 26 -6.49 -8.76 -14.13
N ASN A 27 -7.72 -8.46 -14.50
CA ASN A 27 -8.69 -7.72 -13.68
C ASN A 27 -9.77 -8.61 -13.03
N LYS A 28 -9.54 -9.91 -12.94
CA LYS A 28 -10.42 -10.87 -12.27
C LYS A 28 -9.70 -11.51 -11.09
N PHE A 29 -10.46 -12.04 -10.15
CA PHE A 29 -9.91 -12.86 -9.08
C PHE A 29 -9.24 -14.12 -9.61
N SER A 30 -8.23 -14.61 -8.90
CA SER A 30 -7.60 -15.88 -9.15
C SER A 30 -8.63 -17.02 -9.07
N ASP A 31 -8.42 -18.04 -9.88
CA ASP A 31 -9.22 -19.28 -9.83
C ASP A 31 -9.03 -20.03 -8.50
N ASP A 32 -7.98 -19.71 -7.74
CA ASP A 32 -7.74 -20.25 -6.39
C ASP A 32 -8.69 -19.62 -5.33
N GLY A 33 -9.48 -18.62 -5.72
CA GLY A 33 -10.40 -17.91 -4.86
C GLY A 33 -9.92 -16.51 -4.46
N MET A 34 -10.88 -15.62 -4.15
CA MET A 34 -10.61 -14.20 -3.87
C MET A 34 -9.76 -13.96 -2.60
N GLU A 35 -9.80 -14.89 -1.65
CA GLU A 35 -9.05 -14.78 -0.39
C GLU A 35 -7.62 -15.31 -0.48
N ASN A 36 -7.25 -15.96 -1.58
CA ASN A 36 -5.93 -16.55 -1.74
C ASN A 36 -4.97 -15.59 -2.40
N LEU A 37 -3.84 -15.36 -1.73
CA LEU A 37 -2.78 -14.48 -2.19
C LEU A 37 -1.70 -15.29 -2.91
N ARG A 38 -1.29 -14.78 -4.06
CA ARG A 38 -0.05 -15.16 -4.73
C ARG A 38 1.02 -14.15 -4.37
N PHE A 39 2.17 -14.62 -3.96
CA PHE A 39 3.34 -13.82 -3.63
C PHE A 39 4.40 -13.98 -4.71
N GLY A 40 5.18 -12.94 -4.97
CA GLY A 40 6.24 -13.01 -5.98
C GLY A 40 7.11 -11.77 -6.00
N GLN A 41 8.05 -11.82 -6.92
CA GLN A 41 8.86 -10.67 -7.30
C GLN A 41 8.77 -10.47 -8.82
N LEU A 42 8.97 -9.26 -9.26
CA LEU A 42 9.14 -8.95 -10.67
C LEU A 42 10.41 -8.13 -10.87
N THR A 43 11.00 -8.29 -12.04
CA THR A 43 12.16 -7.54 -12.48
C THR A 43 11.83 -6.87 -13.81
N LEU A 44 12.07 -5.58 -13.89
CA LEU A 44 11.91 -4.82 -15.12
C LEU A 44 13.16 -4.02 -15.44
N GLU A 45 13.39 -3.78 -16.70
CA GLU A 45 14.47 -2.91 -17.19
C GLU A 45 13.95 -1.50 -17.43
N ALA A 46 14.70 -0.50 -16.98
CA ALA A 46 14.40 0.90 -17.22
C ALA A 46 15.66 1.73 -17.46
N ASP A 47 15.50 2.87 -18.12
CA ASP A 47 16.59 3.81 -18.36
C ASP A 47 16.83 4.67 -17.12
N GLU A 48 17.95 4.41 -16.45
CA GLU A 48 18.38 5.13 -15.25
C GLU A 48 18.51 6.64 -15.46
N LYS A 49 19.00 7.08 -16.64
CA LYS A 49 19.11 8.51 -16.96
C LYS A 49 17.74 9.18 -17.04
N LYS A 50 16.76 8.48 -17.60
CA LYS A 50 15.38 8.96 -17.69
C LYS A 50 14.74 9.03 -16.30
N ILE A 51 14.95 8.01 -15.45
CA ILE A 51 14.51 8.01 -14.05
C ILE A 51 15.14 9.18 -13.30
N ALA A 52 16.45 9.33 -13.34
CA ALA A 52 17.17 10.41 -12.67
C ALA A 52 16.66 11.80 -13.12
N LYS A 53 16.40 11.99 -14.42
CA LYS A 53 15.82 13.22 -14.97
C LYS A 53 14.43 13.52 -14.41
N LEU A 54 13.58 12.49 -14.27
CA LEU A 54 12.22 12.65 -13.73
C LEU A 54 12.26 12.93 -12.23
N LEU A 55 13.13 12.27 -11.48
CA LEU A 55 13.33 12.51 -10.05
C LEU A 55 13.94 13.87 -9.75
N ALA A 56 14.86 14.36 -10.60
CA ALA A 56 15.48 15.68 -10.45
C ALA A 56 14.59 16.84 -10.91
N LYS A 57 13.46 16.57 -11.59
CA LYS A 57 12.59 17.61 -12.14
C LYS A 57 11.99 18.47 -11.04
N LYS A 58 12.37 19.75 -11.02
CA LYS A 58 11.74 20.73 -10.13
C LYS A 58 10.39 21.13 -10.71
N LEU A 59 9.31 20.56 -10.19
CA LEU A 59 7.97 21.08 -10.43
C LEU A 59 7.81 22.43 -9.75
N ARG A 60 6.92 23.31 -10.25
CA ARG A 60 6.69 24.65 -9.68
C ARG A 60 6.42 24.54 -8.17
N GLY A 61 7.40 24.92 -7.35
CA GLY A 61 7.44 24.77 -5.89
C GLY A 61 8.55 23.83 -5.45
N ASN A 62 8.57 23.47 -4.19
CA ASN A 62 9.63 22.70 -3.54
C ASN A 62 9.50 21.16 -3.71
N GLY A 63 8.88 20.66 -4.78
CA GLY A 63 8.66 19.23 -5.02
C GLY A 63 9.92 18.46 -5.41
N CYS A 64 9.99 17.20 -5.03
CA CYS A 64 11.06 16.27 -5.42
C CYS A 64 10.56 15.42 -6.59
N GLY A 65 10.88 15.84 -7.81
CA GLY A 65 10.61 15.06 -9.00
C GLY A 65 9.17 15.13 -9.53
N ASP A 66 8.95 14.42 -10.63
CA ASP A 66 7.67 14.23 -11.30
C ASP A 66 7.27 12.75 -11.15
N GLY A 67 6.75 12.40 -9.98
CA GLY A 67 6.42 11.02 -9.63
C GLY A 67 5.31 10.42 -10.49
N GLU A 68 4.36 11.22 -10.96
CA GLU A 68 3.30 10.74 -11.86
C GLU A 68 3.86 10.34 -13.22
N LYS A 69 4.70 11.19 -13.82
CA LYS A 69 5.38 10.83 -15.08
C LYS A 69 6.38 9.70 -14.92
N LEU A 70 7.00 9.58 -13.75
CA LEU A 70 7.83 8.43 -13.43
C LEU A 70 6.99 7.15 -13.38
N ALA A 71 5.84 7.17 -12.72
CA ALA A 71 4.92 6.04 -12.68
C ALA A 71 4.42 5.67 -14.09
N GLU A 72 4.00 6.64 -14.89
CA GLU A 72 3.60 6.43 -16.30
C GLU A 72 4.73 5.77 -17.14
N TYR A 73 5.95 6.26 -17.00
CA TYR A 73 7.11 5.67 -17.67
C TYR A 73 7.35 4.21 -17.23
N LEU A 74 7.32 3.96 -15.94
CA LEU A 74 7.53 2.63 -15.37
C LEU A 74 6.36 1.67 -15.65
N THR A 75 5.14 2.17 -15.80
CA THR A 75 3.98 1.40 -16.32
C THR A 75 4.28 0.85 -17.73
N GLY A 76 4.91 1.66 -18.58
CA GLY A 76 5.39 1.20 -19.88
C GLY A 76 6.41 0.06 -19.80
N CYS A 77 7.38 0.19 -18.90
CA CYS A 77 8.41 -0.84 -18.66
C CYS A 77 7.82 -2.11 -18.03
N ALA A 78 6.79 -1.98 -17.19
CA ALA A 78 6.15 -3.12 -16.51
C ALA A 78 5.46 -4.12 -17.47
N LYS A 79 5.14 -3.70 -18.69
CA LYS A 79 4.52 -4.56 -19.72
C LYS A 79 5.43 -5.69 -20.19
N THR A 80 6.73 -5.53 -20.03
CA THR A 80 7.76 -6.51 -20.42
C THR A 80 8.53 -7.05 -19.22
N ALA A 81 8.03 -6.83 -18.00
CA ALA A 81 8.67 -7.31 -16.80
C ALA A 81 8.71 -8.85 -16.75
N ARG A 82 9.81 -9.40 -16.27
CA ARG A 82 9.87 -10.80 -15.86
C ARG A 82 9.21 -10.93 -14.49
N ILE A 83 8.30 -11.88 -14.36
CA ILE A 83 7.51 -12.09 -13.15
C ILE A 83 7.77 -13.51 -12.66
N ASP A 84 8.22 -13.62 -11.42
CA ASP A 84 8.53 -14.87 -10.75
C ASP A 84 7.64 -14.97 -9.49
N ALA A 85 6.61 -15.80 -9.52
CA ALA A 85 5.79 -16.08 -8.35
C ALA A 85 6.46 -17.16 -7.50
N TYR A 86 6.45 -16.98 -6.18
CA TYR A 86 6.94 -18.01 -5.26
C TYR A 86 6.03 -19.24 -5.33
N GLU A 87 6.63 -20.38 -5.57
CA GLU A 87 5.90 -21.64 -5.64
C GLU A 87 5.28 -21.98 -4.28
N GLU A 88 4.05 -22.47 -4.34
CA GLU A 88 3.33 -22.98 -3.18
C GLU A 88 2.97 -24.44 -3.41
N VAL A 89 3.30 -25.28 -2.45
CA VAL A 89 2.86 -26.68 -2.40
C VAL A 89 1.87 -26.80 -1.26
N LEU A 90 0.58 -26.79 -1.62
CA LEU A 90 -0.50 -27.02 -0.69
C LEU A 90 -0.85 -28.52 -0.74
N ARG A 91 -0.89 -29.21 0.41
CA ARG A 91 -1.43 -30.56 0.47
C ARG A 91 -2.96 -30.51 0.46
N ALA A 92 -3.59 -31.55 -0.10
CA ALA A 92 -5.05 -31.66 -0.20
C ALA A 92 -5.74 -31.79 1.18
N ASP A 93 -5.02 -32.29 2.17
CA ASP A 93 -5.47 -32.47 3.55
C ASP A 93 -5.04 -31.25 4.40
N ILE A 94 -5.70 -30.15 4.25
CA ILE A 94 -5.50 -29.01 5.14
C ILE A 94 -6.10 -29.33 6.51
N SER A 95 -5.31 -29.96 7.37
CA SER A 95 -5.60 -29.95 8.80
C SER A 95 -5.04 -28.68 9.41
N ASP A 96 -5.66 -28.14 10.46
CA ASP A 96 -5.19 -26.95 11.21
C ASP A 96 -3.81 -27.14 11.85
N LYS A 97 -3.19 -28.29 11.69
CA LYS A 97 -1.82 -28.57 12.13
C LYS A 97 -0.84 -28.08 11.07
N ALA A 98 0.05 -27.18 11.47
CA ALA A 98 1.17 -26.75 10.63
C ALA A 98 1.88 -27.97 10.04
N GLN A 99 1.87 -28.07 8.71
CA GLN A 99 2.54 -29.17 8.01
C GLN A 99 4.03 -28.82 7.88
N PRO A 100 4.95 -29.64 8.42
CA PRO A 100 6.37 -29.32 8.43
C PRO A 100 6.96 -29.13 7.02
N ASP A 101 6.36 -29.75 6.02
CA ASP A 101 6.85 -29.76 4.63
C ASP A 101 6.06 -28.83 3.69
N ALA A 102 5.16 -28.01 4.22
CA ALA A 102 4.40 -27.06 3.38
C ALA A 102 5.32 -25.94 2.90
N LYS A 103 5.49 -25.81 1.59
CA LYS A 103 6.19 -24.69 0.96
C LYS A 103 5.19 -23.57 0.71
N LEU A 104 5.24 -22.52 1.50
CA LEU A 104 4.35 -21.37 1.37
C LEU A 104 5.07 -20.19 0.71
N GLY A 105 4.50 -19.65 -0.36
CA GLY A 105 5.05 -18.47 -1.06
C GLY A 105 5.16 -17.25 -0.16
N SER A 106 4.25 -17.09 0.82
CA SER A 106 4.36 -16.04 1.83
C SER A 106 5.61 -16.18 2.71
N GLN A 107 5.97 -17.38 3.14
CA GLN A 107 7.17 -17.62 3.96
C GLN A 107 8.44 -17.30 3.17
N ALA A 108 8.50 -17.71 1.89
CA ALA A 108 9.63 -17.39 1.02
C ALA A 108 9.79 -15.87 0.84
N MET A 109 8.72 -15.15 0.50
CA MET A 109 8.78 -13.69 0.37
C MET A 109 9.17 -13.01 1.67
N PHE A 110 8.64 -13.44 2.82
CA PHE A 110 8.98 -12.83 4.10
C PHE A 110 10.43 -13.08 4.51
N ALA A 111 11.00 -14.23 4.14
CA ALA A 111 12.42 -14.51 4.35
C ALA A 111 13.30 -13.56 3.51
N ASP A 112 12.96 -13.32 2.24
CA ASP A 112 13.66 -12.37 1.38
C ASP A 112 13.54 -10.93 1.90
N LEU A 113 12.34 -10.52 2.32
CA LEU A 113 12.12 -9.20 2.91
C LEU A 113 12.90 -9.03 4.21
N LYS A 114 12.96 -10.07 5.07
CA LYS A 114 13.77 -10.06 6.28
C LYS A 114 15.26 -9.83 5.95
N ALA A 115 15.79 -10.53 4.95
CA ALA A 115 17.17 -10.34 4.52
C ALA A 115 17.42 -8.89 4.03
N CYS A 116 16.46 -8.27 3.32
CA CYS A 116 16.53 -6.87 2.95
C CYS A 116 16.50 -5.94 4.17
N MET A 117 15.66 -6.23 5.16
CA MET A 117 15.53 -5.43 6.38
C MET A 117 16.80 -5.52 7.24
N GLU A 118 17.44 -6.68 7.32
CA GLU A 118 18.72 -6.86 8.01
C GLU A 118 19.86 -6.03 7.40
N GLN A 119 19.74 -5.69 6.12
CA GLN A 119 20.61 -4.75 5.41
C GLN A 119 20.21 -3.27 5.60
N ARG A 120 19.49 -2.95 6.66
CA ARG A 120 19.04 -1.59 7.07
C ARG A 120 17.94 -0.98 6.20
N GLY A 121 17.06 -1.80 5.62
CA GLY A 121 15.91 -1.33 4.83
C GLY A 121 14.59 -1.43 5.59
N ASP A 122 13.76 -0.37 5.56
CA ASP A 122 12.36 -0.47 5.94
C ASP A 122 11.54 -1.06 4.79
N VAL A 123 10.40 -1.64 5.13
CA VAL A 123 9.43 -2.17 4.16
C VAL A 123 8.17 -1.31 4.17
N LEU A 124 7.70 -0.93 2.99
CA LEU A 124 6.43 -0.23 2.81
C LEU A 124 5.47 -1.08 1.98
N VAL A 125 4.42 -1.59 2.59
CA VAL A 125 3.32 -2.23 1.87
C VAL A 125 2.46 -1.14 1.23
N PHE A 126 2.26 -1.19 -0.08
CA PHE A 126 1.46 -0.24 -0.85
C PHE A 126 0.22 -0.90 -1.41
N ILE A 127 -0.96 -0.37 -1.07
CA ILE A 127 -2.27 -0.79 -1.58
C ILE A 127 -2.80 0.32 -2.48
N HIS A 128 -2.95 0.05 -3.79
CA HIS A 128 -3.40 1.02 -4.77
C HIS A 128 -4.92 1.30 -4.69
N GLY A 129 -5.35 2.33 -5.42
CA GLY A 129 -6.74 2.76 -5.49
C GLY A 129 -7.54 2.13 -6.64
N PHE A 130 -8.63 2.80 -6.98
CA PHE A 130 -9.55 2.50 -8.06
C PHE A 130 -8.90 2.67 -9.45
N ASN A 131 -9.45 1.99 -10.44
CA ASN A 131 -9.08 2.12 -11.86
C ASN A 131 -7.59 1.89 -12.14
N THR A 132 -7.03 0.86 -11.52
CA THR A 132 -5.59 0.58 -11.59
C THR A 132 -5.35 -0.81 -12.18
N SER A 133 -4.80 -0.87 -13.40
CA SER A 133 -4.37 -2.12 -14.01
C SER A 133 -3.11 -2.69 -13.32
N TRP A 134 -2.74 -3.93 -13.64
CA TRP A 134 -1.49 -4.53 -13.15
C TRP A 134 -0.25 -3.68 -13.50
N PRO A 135 -0.02 -3.27 -14.78
CA PRO A 135 1.14 -2.45 -15.10
C PRO A 135 1.15 -1.10 -14.39
N ASP A 136 -0.03 -0.47 -14.20
CA ASP A 136 -0.14 0.82 -13.50
C ASP A 136 0.18 0.69 -12.02
N ALA A 137 -0.27 -0.40 -11.38
CA ALA A 137 0.06 -0.70 -9.99
C ALA A 137 1.57 -0.89 -9.81
N VAL A 138 2.22 -1.64 -10.72
CA VAL A 138 3.67 -1.85 -10.72
C VAL A 138 4.41 -0.53 -10.93
N GLY A 139 4.00 0.26 -11.93
CA GLY A 139 4.61 1.56 -12.22
C GLY A 139 4.53 2.51 -11.03
N SER A 140 3.36 2.59 -10.38
CA SER A 140 3.15 3.45 -9.20
C SER A 140 3.97 2.97 -7.99
N ALA A 141 4.01 1.67 -7.73
CA ALA A 141 4.76 1.11 -6.60
C ALA A 141 6.28 1.32 -6.75
N LEU A 142 6.81 1.09 -7.96
CA LEU A 142 8.23 1.29 -8.22
C LEU A 142 8.59 2.77 -8.26
N ALA A 143 7.74 3.64 -8.79
CA ALA A 143 7.93 5.09 -8.72
C ALA A 143 7.99 5.58 -7.26
N LEU A 144 7.10 5.07 -6.41
CA LEU A 144 7.10 5.36 -4.97
C LEU A 144 8.42 4.89 -4.32
N GLN A 145 8.88 3.67 -4.59
CA GLN A 145 10.15 3.15 -4.09
C GLN A 145 11.33 4.05 -4.48
N LEU A 146 11.42 4.40 -5.75
CA LEU A 146 12.49 5.22 -6.27
C LEU A 146 12.46 6.65 -5.72
N ALA A 147 11.27 7.25 -5.60
CA ALA A 147 11.11 8.59 -5.03
C ALA A 147 11.48 8.64 -3.55
N LEU A 148 11.11 7.63 -2.77
CA LEU A 148 11.48 7.55 -1.34
C LEU A 148 12.99 7.42 -1.17
N ASN A 149 13.65 6.61 -1.99
CA ASN A 149 15.09 6.37 -1.91
C ASN A 149 15.93 7.51 -2.50
N ALA A 150 15.35 8.34 -3.38
CA ALA A 150 16.02 9.49 -3.97
C ALA A 150 15.77 10.81 -3.21
N ALA A 151 14.99 10.80 -2.13
CA ALA A 151 14.73 12.01 -1.36
C ALA A 151 16.04 12.57 -0.76
N GLU A 152 16.24 13.90 -0.83
CA GLU A 152 17.47 14.59 -0.34
C GLU A 152 17.84 14.25 1.12
N GLN A 153 16.88 13.77 1.87
CA GLN A 153 17.02 13.42 3.29
C GLN A 153 17.03 11.91 3.52
N ALA A 154 17.00 11.10 2.45
CA ALA A 154 17.14 9.66 2.58
C ALA A 154 18.56 9.35 3.10
N ASP A 155 18.64 8.55 4.15
CA ASP A 155 19.92 8.00 4.59
C ASP A 155 20.41 7.05 3.46
N PRO A 156 21.60 7.31 2.87
CA PRO A 156 22.12 6.44 1.80
C PRO A 156 22.36 4.99 2.26
N ASN A 157 22.40 4.77 3.57
CA ASN A 157 22.53 3.43 4.16
C ASN A 157 21.18 2.79 4.50
N ARG A 158 20.06 3.48 4.27
CA ARG A 158 18.69 2.95 4.53
C ARG A 158 17.87 3.03 3.27
N HIS A 159 17.47 1.88 2.74
CA HIS A 159 16.63 1.78 1.57
C HIS A 159 15.23 1.31 1.95
N VAL A 160 14.21 1.98 1.44
CA VAL A 160 12.83 1.51 1.55
C VAL A 160 12.56 0.51 0.43
N ARG A 161 12.06 -0.67 0.80
CA ARG A 161 11.52 -1.64 -0.15
C ARG A 161 10.01 -1.53 -0.17
N VAL A 162 9.44 -1.31 -1.35
CA VAL A 162 7.99 -1.31 -1.51
C VAL A 162 7.54 -2.73 -1.86
N VAL A 163 6.52 -3.20 -1.15
CA VAL A 163 5.78 -4.43 -1.46
C VAL A 163 4.42 -4.00 -1.99
N LEU A 164 4.17 -4.25 -3.25
CA LEU A 164 2.90 -3.95 -3.88
C LEU A 164 1.86 -5.00 -3.48
N PHE A 165 0.77 -4.59 -2.83
CA PHE A 165 -0.45 -5.37 -2.86
C PHE A 165 -1.35 -4.88 -3.99
N THR A 166 -1.68 -5.75 -4.95
CA THR A 166 -2.56 -5.41 -6.07
C THR A 166 -3.76 -6.36 -6.16
N TRP A 167 -4.92 -5.75 -6.32
CA TRP A 167 -6.23 -6.40 -6.34
C TRP A 167 -6.93 -6.15 -7.69
N PRO A 168 -7.93 -6.98 -8.09
CA PRO A 168 -8.62 -6.85 -9.37
C PRO A 168 -9.38 -5.52 -9.46
N SER A 169 -8.73 -4.50 -9.97
CA SER A 169 -9.33 -3.23 -10.36
C SER A 169 -9.33 -3.16 -11.88
N ASP A 170 -10.43 -2.73 -12.47
CA ASP A 170 -10.70 -2.93 -13.90
C ASP A 170 -9.76 -2.14 -14.83
N GLY A 171 -9.30 -0.97 -14.40
CA GLY A 171 -8.53 -0.08 -15.27
C GLY A 171 -9.36 0.44 -16.47
N LEU A 172 -10.68 0.43 -16.37
CA LEU A 172 -11.59 0.83 -17.46
C LEU A 172 -12.03 2.29 -17.31
N ALA A 173 -12.10 2.98 -18.45
CA ALA A 173 -12.40 4.41 -18.53
C ALA A 173 -13.88 4.78 -18.30
N LEU A 174 -14.77 3.87 -17.90
CA LEU A 174 -16.18 4.13 -17.62
C LEU A 174 -16.40 4.39 -16.12
N PRO A 175 -16.35 5.64 -15.65
CA PRO A 175 -16.14 5.94 -14.23
C PRO A 175 -17.21 5.42 -13.29
N PHE A 176 -18.48 5.40 -13.69
CA PHE A 176 -19.57 5.03 -12.77
C PHE A 176 -19.81 3.51 -12.66
N VAL A 177 -19.67 2.77 -13.75
CA VAL A 177 -19.88 1.31 -13.75
C VAL A 177 -18.69 0.62 -13.11
N SER A 178 -17.49 0.96 -13.53
CA SER A 178 -16.23 0.42 -12.99
C SER A 178 -16.05 0.75 -11.50
N TYR A 179 -16.51 1.91 -11.04
CA TYR A 179 -16.40 2.27 -9.62
C TYR A 179 -17.21 1.32 -8.71
N LYS A 180 -18.42 0.90 -9.12
CA LYS A 180 -19.21 -0.06 -8.33
C LYS A 180 -18.63 -1.46 -8.35
N SER A 181 -18.11 -1.90 -9.50
CA SER A 181 -17.41 -3.18 -9.65
C SER A 181 -16.18 -3.21 -8.76
N ASP A 182 -15.29 -2.24 -8.91
CA ASP A 182 -14.03 -2.14 -8.14
C ASP A 182 -14.28 -2.09 -6.62
N ARG A 183 -15.40 -1.49 -6.15
CA ARG A 183 -15.74 -1.53 -4.72
C ARG A 183 -16.04 -2.93 -4.21
N SER A 184 -16.74 -3.75 -5.00
CA SER A 184 -17.02 -5.15 -4.63
C SER A 184 -15.72 -5.96 -4.59
N GLU A 185 -14.84 -5.72 -5.55
CA GLU A 185 -13.54 -6.39 -5.65
C GLU A 185 -12.58 -5.94 -4.56
N ALA A 186 -12.59 -4.63 -4.22
CA ALA A 186 -11.84 -4.12 -3.07
C ALA A 186 -12.33 -4.75 -1.75
N ALA A 187 -13.65 -4.88 -1.57
CA ALA A 187 -14.23 -5.51 -0.39
C ALA A 187 -13.79 -6.99 -0.27
N GLY A 188 -13.91 -7.77 -1.36
CA GLY A 188 -13.45 -9.16 -1.40
C GLY A 188 -11.95 -9.29 -1.15
N SER A 189 -11.14 -8.39 -1.76
CA SER A 189 -9.69 -8.36 -1.57
C SER A 189 -9.26 -7.98 -0.15
N GLY A 190 -10.08 -7.23 0.58
CA GLY A 190 -9.81 -6.88 1.98
C GLY A 190 -9.66 -8.11 2.86
N TYR A 191 -10.44 -9.17 2.62
CA TYR A 191 -10.29 -10.43 3.34
C TYR A 191 -8.95 -11.11 3.06
N ALA A 192 -8.48 -11.07 1.80
CA ALA A 192 -7.16 -11.59 1.44
C ALA A 192 -6.03 -10.82 2.15
N VAL A 193 -6.12 -9.49 2.20
CA VAL A 193 -5.15 -8.64 2.93
C VAL A 193 -5.17 -8.94 4.42
N GLY A 194 -6.35 -9.10 5.03
CA GLY A 194 -6.47 -9.49 6.43
C GLY A 194 -5.76 -10.82 6.72
N ARG A 195 -5.91 -11.82 5.87
CA ARG A 195 -5.14 -13.09 5.95
C ARG A 195 -3.64 -12.86 5.77
N GLY A 196 -3.25 -11.98 4.84
CA GLY A 196 -1.84 -11.60 4.66
C GLY A 196 -1.26 -10.97 5.94
N PHE A 197 -2.00 -10.10 6.60
CA PHE A 197 -1.58 -9.49 7.87
C PHE A 197 -1.43 -10.53 8.99
N LEU A 198 -2.33 -11.51 9.06
CA LEU A 198 -2.18 -12.63 10.01
C LEU A 198 -0.91 -13.45 9.73
N LYS A 199 -0.59 -13.72 8.47
CA LYS A 199 0.66 -14.40 8.08
C LYS A 199 1.90 -13.58 8.46
N VAL A 200 1.87 -12.26 8.31
CA VAL A 200 2.94 -11.36 8.77
C VAL A 200 3.07 -11.43 10.31
N ARG A 201 1.95 -11.38 11.03
CA ARG A 201 1.94 -11.53 12.50
C ARG A 201 2.64 -12.82 12.92
N ASP A 202 2.24 -13.94 12.33
CA ASP A 202 2.76 -15.26 12.69
C ASP A 202 4.27 -15.36 12.36
N PHE A 203 4.67 -14.83 11.23
CA PHE A 203 6.08 -14.76 10.85
C PHE A 203 6.91 -13.89 11.83
N LEU A 204 6.39 -12.73 12.23
CA LEU A 204 7.07 -11.86 13.20
C LEU A 204 7.13 -12.48 14.59
N ALA A 205 6.08 -13.19 15.02
CA ALA A 205 6.07 -13.92 16.30
C ALA A 205 7.12 -15.05 16.29
N ASP A 206 7.19 -15.85 15.24
CA ASP A 206 8.18 -16.90 15.08
C ASP A 206 9.64 -16.34 15.08
N LEU A 207 9.85 -15.20 14.43
CA LEU A 207 11.14 -14.51 14.48
C LEU A 207 11.50 -14.04 15.90
N HIS A 208 10.53 -13.48 16.61
CA HIS A 208 10.73 -13.02 18.00
C HIS A 208 11.08 -14.16 18.94
N ASP A 209 10.37 -15.27 18.82
CA ASP A 209 10.60 -16.47 19.63
C ASP A 209 11.98 -17.06 19.37
N ARG A 210 12.39 -17.17 18.10
CA ARG A 210 13.74 -17.63 17.72
C ARG A 210 14.87 -16.69 18.18
N ALA A 211 14.58 -15.40 18.27
CA ALA A 211 15.55 -14.41 18.74
C ALA A 211 15.61 -14.28 20.28
N GLY A 212 14.90 -15.15 21.03
CA GLY A 212 14.86 -15.10 22.48
C GLY A 212 14.27 -13.82 23.04
N GLY A 213 13.32 -13.20 22.32
CA GLY A 213 12.66 -11.96 22.70
C GLY A 213 13.41 -10.67 22.30
N ALA A 214 14.60 -10.76 21.70
CA ALA A 214 15.27 -9.59 21.13
C ALA A 214 14.56 -9.14 19.84
N LYS A 215 14.59 -7.82 19.54
CA LYS A 215 14.13 -7.36 18.23
C LYS A 215 15.04 -7.90 17.14
N PRO A 216 14.51 -8.65 16.15
CA PRO A 216 15.32 -9.30 15.13
C PRO A 216 16.11 -8.30 14.25
N CYS A 217 15.54 -7.12 14.02
CA CYS A 217 16.20 -5.98 13.38
C CYS A 217 15.51 -4.70 13.87
N GLY A 218 16.20 -3.56 13.80
CA GLY A 218 15.67 -2.25 14.19
C GLY A 218 14.79 -1.58 13.13
N GLN A 219 14.33 -2.34 12.13
CA GLN A 219 13.58 -1.84 10.97
C GLN A 219 12.08 -1.99 11.17
N ASN A 220 11.30 -1.23 10.40
CA ASN A 220 9.86 -1.21 10.48
C ASN A 220 9.20 -1.66 9.18
N ILE A 221 8.01 -2.24 9.31
CA ILE A 221 7.07 -2.41 8.21
C ILE A 221 6.07 -1.26 8.30
N HIS A 222 5.76 -0.63 7.18
CA HIS A 222 4.78 0.44 7.07
C HIS A 222 3.69 0.05 6.07
N LEU A 223 2.54 0.73 6.13
CA LEU A 223 1.42 0.52 5.22
C LEU A 223 0.99 1.85 4.61
N LEU A 224 0.87 1.91 3.28
CA LEU A 224 0.25 3.02 2.57
C LEU A 224 -0.95 2.53 1.79
N CYS A 225 -2.12 3.08 2.12
CA CYS A 225 -3.37 2.84 1.39
C CYS A 225 -3.74 4.10 0.61
N HIS A 226 -3.84 3.98 -0.71
CA HIS A 226 -4.26 5.05 -1.59
C HIS A 226 -5.71 4.89 -2.00
N SER A 227 -6.50 5.95 -1.87
CA SER A 227 -7.87 6.04 -2.38
C SER A 227 -8.74 4.85 -1.92
N MET A 228 -9.30 4.08 -2.85
CA MET A 228 -10.09 2.87 -2.60
C MET A 228 -9.30 1.76 -1.87
N GLY A 229 -7.96 1.82 -1.85
CA GLY A 229 -7.14 0.98 -0.98
C GLY A 229 -7.45 1.16 0.51
N SER A 230 -7.86 2.37 0.93
CA SER A 230 -8.35 2.63 2.29
C SER A 230 -9.71 1.99 2.56
N TYR A 231 -10.57 1.92 1.55
CA TYR A 231 -11.83 1.19 1.63
C TYR A 231 -11.59 -0.33 1.75
N LEU A 232 -10.64 -0.87 1.01
CA LEU A 232 -10.20 -2.26 1.13
C LEU A 232 -9.70 -2.56 2.55
N LEU A 233 -8.92 -1.64 3.16
CA LEU A 233 -8.40 -1.80 4.53
C LEU A 233 -9.50 -1.99 5.58
N GLN A 234 -10.70 -1.42 5.39
CA GLN A 234 -11.83 -1.65 6.30
C GLN A 234 -12.19 -3.14 6.44
N PHE A 235 -12.15 -3.86 5.33
CA PHE A 235 -12.47 -5.29 5.30
C PHE A 235 -11.31 -6.14 5.82
N ALA A 236 -10.07 -5.68 5.62
CA ALA A 236 -8.90 -6.31 6.23
C ALA A 236 -8.96 -6.23 7.76
N LEU A 237 -9.31 -5.06 8.33
CA LEU A 237 -9.48 -4.90 9.78
C LEU A 237 -10.63 -5.76 10.32
N ARG A 238 -11.77 -5.81 9.60
CA ARG A 238 -12.89 -6.68 9.97
C ARG A 238 -12.47 -8.16 10.00
N ARG A 239 -11.62 -8.58 9.05
CA ARG A 239 -11.10 -9.95 9.02
C ARG A 239 -10.17 -10.22 10.19
N LEU A 240 -9.29 -9.29 10.53
CA LEU A 240 -8.44 -9.40 11.72
C LEU A 240 -9.29 -9.54 12.98
N ASP A 241 -10.29 -8.69 13.15
CA ASP A 241 -11.19 -8.71 14.30
C ASP A 241 -11.95 -10.06 14.44
N ALA A 242 -12.36 -10.63 13.32
CA ALA A 242 -13.02 -11.94 13.30
C ALA A 242 -12.11 -13.09 13.79
N PHE A 243 -10.81 -12.99 13.59
CA PHE A 243 -9.82 -13.97 14.07
C PHE A 243 -9.26 -13.68 15.46
N THR A 244 -9.51 -12.47 15.98
CA THR A 244 -9.06 -12.04 17.32
C THR A 244 -10.23 -11.43 18.12
N PRO A 245 -11.36 -12.13 18.26
CA PRO A 245 -12.57 -11.56 18.84
C PRO A 245 -12.33 -11.11 20.28
N GLY A 246 -12.72 -9.87 20.59
CA GLY A 246 -12.58 -9.28 21.92
C GLY A 246 -11.14 -8.95 22.34
N SER A 247 -10.15 -9.15 21.45
CA SER A 247 -8.73 -8.85 21.69
C SER A 247 -8.28 -7.61 20.93
N ALA A 248 -7.15 -7.02 21.32
CA ALA A 248 -6.49 -5.97 20.54
C ALA A 248 -6.01 -6.55 19.20
N LEU A 249 -6.10 -5.74 18.14
CA LEU A 249 -5.55 -6.12 16.84
C LEU A 249 -4.01 -6.15 16.91
N PRO A 250 -3.35 -7.05 16.16
CA PRO A 250 -1.90 -7.16 16.18
C PRO A 250 -1.25 -5.89 15.64
N ARG A 251 -0.30 -5.34 16.39
CA ARG A 251 0.51 -4.20 15.95
C ARG A 251 1.57 -4.69 14.97
N LEU A 252 1.35 -4.40 13.70
CA LEU A 252 2.18 -4.90 12.59
C LEU A 252 3.03 -3.78 11.97
N PHE A 253 2.56 -2.53 12.06
CA PHE A 253 3.14 -1.42 11.32
C PHE A 253 3.69 -0.33 12.24
N GLY A 254 4.87 0.19 11.91
CA GLY A 254 5.34 1.41 12.53
C GLY A 254 4.46 2.61 12.14
N HIS A 255 3.99 2.65 10.88
CA HIS A 255 3.11 3.71 10.40
C HIS A 255 2.09 3.23 9.37
N VAL A 256 0.87 3.74 9.46
CA VAL A 256 -0.16 3.60 8.42
C VAL A 256 -0.42 4.97 7.79
N PHE A 257 -0.33 5.04 6.47
CA PHE A 257 -0.60 6.24 5.68
C PHE A 257 -1.90 6.05 4.89
N LEU A 258 -2.89 6.89 5.14
CA LEU A 258 -4.15 6.95 4.40
C LEU A 258 -4.10 8.15 3.47
N CYS A 259 -3.79 7.93 2.19
CA CYS A 259 -3.63 8.99 1.20
C CYS A 259 -4.86 9.06 0.30
N ALA A 260 -5.50 10.23 0.18
CA ALA A 260 -6.72 10.43 -0.61
C ALA A 260 -7.80 9.37 -0.32
N ALA A 261 -8.02 9.05 0.96
CA ALA A 261 -8.79 7.89 1.38
C ALA A 261 -10.26 7.94 0.91
N ASP A 262 -10.67 6.96 0.08
CA ASP A 262 -12.07 6.82 -0.40
C ASP A 262 -12.95 6.08 0.60
N VAL A 263 -13.04 6.64 1.78
CA VAL A 263 -13.92 6.22 2.88
C VAL A 263 -14.68 7.42 3.41
N ASN A 264 -15.73 7.20 4.18
CA ASN A 264 -16.49 8.28 4.80
C ASN A 264 -15.59 9.09 5.74
N ASP A 265 -15.83 10.38 5.85
CA ASP A 265 -15.10 11.31 6.71
C ASP A 265 -15.17 10.95 8.21
N ASN A 266 -16.22 10.22 8.61
CA ASN A 266 -16.39 9.68 9.97
C ASN A 266 -15.85 8.26 10.17
N ALA A 267 -15.16 7.67 9.17
CA ALA A 267 -14.75 6.26 9.19
C ALA A 267 -13.85 5.85 10.37
N LEU A 268 -13.17 6.82 10.99
CA LEU A 268 -12.25 6.62 12.12
C LEU A 268 -12.90 6.81 13.49
N GLU A 269 -14.17 7.19 13.54
CA GLU A 269 -14.90 7.42 14.79
C GLU A 269 -15.28 6.08 15.48
N PRO A 270 -15.56 6.09 16.78
CA PRO A 270 -15.98 4.89 17.48
C PRO A 270 -17.17 4.18 16.80
N GLY A 271 -17.04 2.87 16.63
CA GLY A 271 -18.04 2.04 15.94
C GLY A 271 -18.00 2.10 14.41
N GLN A 272 -17.13 2.92 13.82
CA GLN A 272 -16.97 3.01 12.37
C GLN A 272 -15.89 2.02 11.86
N PRO A 273 -15.89 1.71 10.55
CA PRO A 273 -15.06 0.64 9.99
C PRO A 273 -13.55 0.76 10.19
N LEU A 274 -13.00 1.99 10.29
CA LEU A 274 -11.57 2.22 10.53
C LEU A 274 -11.28 2.67 11.98
N ALA A 275 -12.23 2.61 12.90
CA ALA A 275 -12.05 3.05 14.28
C ALA A 275 -10.83 2.42 14.95
N ARG A 276 -10.54 1.15 14.63
CA ARG A 276 -9.45 0.36 15.21
C ARG A 276 -8.12 0.38 14.43
N VAL A 277 -8.01 1.20 13.39
CA VAL A 277 -6.78 1.27 12.57
C VAL A 277 -5.55 1.67 13.39
N HIS A 278 -5.73 2.43 14.46
CA HIS A 278 -4.66 2.84 15.37
C HIS A 278 -4.08 1.67 16.21
N GLU A 279 -4.76 0.54 16.27
CA GLU A 279 -4.26 -0.65 16.99
C GLU A 279 -3.18 -1.37 16.19
N ILE A 280 -3.31 -1.41 14.86
CA ILE A 280 -2.37 -2.13 13.99
C ILE A 280 -1.06 -1.37 13.73
N ALA A 281 -0.93 -0.13 14.23
CA ALA A 281 0.24 0.72 14.00
C ALA A 281 0.65 1.54 15.23
N ASP A 282 1.89 2.02 15.23
CA ASP A 282 2.35 3.01 16.21
C ASP A 282 1.79 4.39 15.92
N ASN A 283 1.67 4.75 14.64
CA ASN A 283 1.09 6.01 14.17
C ASN A 283 0.22 5.81 12.92
N VAL A 284 -0.76 6.69 12.74
CA VAL A 284 -1.61 6.74 11.54
C VAL A 284 -1.65 8.18 11.04
N SER A 285 -1.41 8.39 9.75
CA SER A 285 -1.51 9.70 9.11
C SER A 285 -2.55 9.70 8.00
N ILE A 286 -3.46 10.67 8.05
CA ILE A 286 -4.47 10.92 7.03
C ILE A 286 -4.00 12.11 6.21
N TYR A 287 -3.80 11.90 4.90
CA TYR A 287 -3.51 12.96 3.95
C TYR A 287 -4.75 13.25 3.13
N HIS A 288 -5.23 14.48 3.17
CA HIS A 288 -6.44 14.88 2.44
C HIS A 288 -6.18 16.15 1.62
N ASN A 289 -6.94 16.31 0.53
CA ASN A 289 -6.85 17.46 -0.36
C ASN A 289 -8.27 17.90 -0.77
N ARG A 290 -8.70 19.06 -0.32
CA ARG A 290 -10.03 19.61 -0.62
C ARG A 290 -10.26 19.91 -2.10
N SER A 291 -9.18 20.12 -2.85
CA SER A 291 -9.19 20.37 -4.30
C SER A 291 -9.17 19.10 -5.14
N ASP A 292 -9.17 17.91 -4.53
CA ASP A 292 -9.13 16.64 -5.25
C ASP A 292 -10.46 16.36 -5.94
N MET A 293 -10.51 16.60 -7.26
CA MET A 293 -11.69 16.40 -8.08
C MET A 293 -11.98 14.92 -8.36
N ALA A 294 -11.00 14.03 -8.26
CA ALA A 294 -11.24 12.59 -8.42
C ALA A 294 -12.15 12.06 -7.30
N MET A 295 -12.06 12.64 -6.11
CA MET A 295 -12.93 12.28 -4.98
C MET A 295 -14.38 12.72 -5.17
N VAL A 296 -14.64 13.74 -6.00
CA VAL A 296 -16.00 14.21 -6.31
C VAL A 296 -16.82 13.13 -7.01
N VAL A 297 -16.21 12.30 -7.86
CA VAL A 297 -16.88 11.16 -8.50
C VAL A 297 -17.38 10.17 -7.43
N SER A 298 -16.60 9.95 -6.39
CA SER A 298 -16.99 9.12 -5.25
C SER A 298 -18.15 9.74 -4.46
N ASP A 299 -18.14 11.05 -4.22
CA ASP A 299 -19.21 11.78 -3.53
C ASP A 299 -20.54 11.71 -4.31
N TYR A 300 -20.50 11.94 -5.64
CA TYR A 300 -21.69 11.89 -6.51
C TYR A 300 -22.37 10.52 -6.55
N THR A 301 -21.59 9.45 -6.42
CA THR A 301 -22.13 8.08 -6.46
C THR A 301 -22.82 7.64 -5.18
N LYS A 302 -22.61 8.33 -4.07
CA LYS A 302 -23.05 7.87 -2.74
C LYS A 302 -23.84 8.88 -1.92
N GLY A 303 -23.84 10.17 -2.31
CA GLY A 303 -24.39 11.21 -1.44
C GLY A 303 -23.51 11.42 -0.17
N ASN A 304 -24.07 12.06 0.84
CA ASN A 304 -23.41 12.22 2.15
C ASN A 304 -23.14 10.86 2.84
N PRO A 305 -22.06 10.70 3.63
CA PRO A 305 -21.12 11.72 4.08
C PRO A 305 -19.99 12.01 3.05
N GLU A 306 -19.25 13.10 3.30
CA GLU A 306 -18.06 13.47 2.50
C GLU A 306 -16.96 12.39 2.60
N ARG A 307 -15.92 12.53 1.76
CA ARG A 307 -14.80 11.58 1.76
C ARG A 307 -13.65 12.08 2.63
N LEU A 308 -13.12 11.17 3.44
CA LEU A 308 -11.96 11.43 4.32
C LEU A 308 -10.77 12.00 3.54
N GLY A 309 -10.49 11.46 2.33
CA GLY A 309 -9.39 11.93 1.49
C GLY A 309 -9.59 13.32 0.87
N ARG A 310 -10.82 13.86 0.93
CA ARG A 310 -11.14 15.22 0.46
C ARG A 310 -11.36 16.18 1.60
N ALA A 311 -12.29 15.89 2.50
CA ALA A 311 -12.69 16.81 3.58
C ALA A 311 -11.79 16.71 4.81
N GLY A 312 -11.10 15.60 5.01
CA GLY A 312 -10.50 15.24 6.28
C GLY A 312 -11.52 14.57 7.20
N ALA A 313 -11.17 14.36 8.47
CA ALA A 313 -12.08 13.76 9.46
C ALA A 313 -13.19 14.74 9.83
N ALA A 314 -14.44 14.25 9.86
CA ALA A 314 -15.62 15.05 10.21
C ALA A 314 -15.52 15.66 11.62
N ARG A 315 -14.99 14.90 12.56
CA ARG A 315 -14.79 15.33 13.95
C ARG A 315 -13.36 15.06 14.42
N PRO A 316 -12.39 15.95 14.08
CA PRO A 316 -10.97 15.74 14.40
C PRO A 316 -10.69 15.54 15.88
N LEU A 317 -11.50 16.12 16.76
CA LEU A 317 -11.34 15.98 18.22
C LEU A 317 -11.66 14.57 18.74
N LEU A 318 -12.36 13.74 17.96
CA LEU A 318 -12.65 12.35 18.31
C LEU A 318 -11.58 11.37 17.81
N LEU A 319 -10.59 11.84 17.08
CA LEU A 319 -9.50 10.98 16.60
C LEU A 319 -8.65 10.51 17.78
N HIS A 320 -8.27 9.25 17.74
CA HIS A 320 -7.31 8.69 18.69
C HIS A 320 -5.98 9.46 18.62
N HIS A 321 -5.27 9.63 19.74
CA HIS A 321 -4.02 10.41 19.81
C HIS A 321 -2.90 9.96 18.86
N LYS A 322 -2.93 8.72 18.41
CA LYS A 322 -2.00 8.19 17.38
C LYS A 322 -2.39 8.57 15.94
N VAL A 323 -3.56 9.17 15.73
CA VAL A 323 -4.08 9.50 14.39
C VAL A 323 -3.86 10.99 14.14
N HIS A 324 -3.11 11.28 13.07
CA HIS A 324 -2.75 12.64 12.67
C HIS A 324 -3.40 12.96 11.32
N GLN A 325 -3.91 14.18 11.18
CA GLN A 325 -4.50 14.66 9.94
C GLN A 325 -3.62 15.75 9.31
N ILE A 326 -3.41 15.67 8.00
CA ILE A 326 -2.55 16.55 7.24
C ILE A 326 -3.33 17.08 6.04
N ASP A 327 -3.59 18.39 6.03
CA ASP A 327 -4.20 19.08 4.89
C ASP A 327 -3.14 19.38 3.83
N CYS A 328 -3.26 18.70 2.68
CA CYS A 328 -2.37 18.86 1.54
C CYS A 328 -2.82 19.95 0.58
N THR A 329 -4.01 20.52 0.75
CA THR A 329 -4.60 21.53 -0.15
C THR A 329 -3.67 22.72 -0.43
N PRO A 330 -2.91 23.25 0.55
CA PRO A 330 -2.04 24.40 0.30
C PRO A 330 -0.85 24.08 -0.62
N ILE A 331 -0.45 22.81 -0.71
CA ILE A 331 0.76 22.39 -1.43
C ILE A 331 0.46 21.61 -2.72
N VAL A 332 -0.71 20.97 -2.82
CA VAL A 332 -1.19 20.24 -3.99
C VAL A 332 -2.07 21.20 -4.80
N LYS A 333 -1.58 21.67 -5.93
CA LYS A 333 -2.22 22.77 -6.70
C LYS A 333 -2.83 22.36 -8.04
N GLY A 334 -2.84 21.08 -8.38
CA GLY A 334 -3.50 20.56 -9.58
C GLY A 334 -4.98 20.28 -9.34
N ILE A 335 -5.80 20.47 -10.37
CA ILE A 335 -7.25 20.24 -10.30
C ILE A 335 -7.57 18.73 -10.22
N VAL A 336 -6.65 17.87 -10.67
CA VAL A 336 -6.84 16.40 -10.76
C VAL A 336 -5.70 15.65 -10.05
N GLU A 337 -4.96 16.31 -9.15
CA GLU A 337 -3.85 15.65 -8.43
C GLU A 337 -4.41 14.74 -7.32
N HIS A 338 -4.71 13.51 -7.68
CA HIS A 338 -5.18 12.46 -6.78
C HIS A 338 -4.02 11.61 -6.23
N SER A 339 -2.96 11.42 -7.03
CA SER A 339 -1.78 10.62 -6.68
C SER A 339 -0.67 11.45 -6.03
N TYR A 340 -1.02 12.45 -5.23
CA TYR A 340 -0.06 13.38 -4.61
C TYR A 340 0.95 12.69 -3.67
N TYR A 341 0.73 11.45 -3.27
CA TYR A 341 1.73 10.63 -2.57
C TYR A 341 2.97 10.32 -3.42
N LEU A 342 2.87 10.39 -4.76
CA LEU A 342 3.99 10.18 -5.69
C LEU A 342 4.83 11.43 -5.94
N GLY A 343 4.31 12.61 -5.71
CA GLY A 343 5.03 13.82 -6.11
C GLY A 343 4.40 15.13 -5.66
N GLY A 344 3.46 15.06 -4.74
CA GLY A 344 2.84 16.25 -4.16
C GLY A 344 3.92 17.18 -3.57
N ARG A 345 3.86 18.45 -3.95
CA ARG A 345 4.81 19.51 -3.56
C ARG A 345 4.92 19.57 -2.04
N GLY A 346 6.00 19.04 -1.47
CA GLY A 346 6.31 19.14 -0.05
C GLY A 346 5.93 17.94 0.83
N ILE A 347 5.14 16.97 0.36
CA ILE A 347 4.83 15.78 1.16
C ILE A 347 6.10 14.94 1.35
N ILE A 348 6.92 14.81 0.32
CA ILE A 348 8.21 14.09 0.39
C ILE A 348 9.31 14.95 1.03
N LYS A 349 9.27 16.29 0.90
CA LYS A 349 10.33 17.20 1.40
C LYS A 349 10.37 17.39 2.92
N LYS A 350 9.27 17.18 3.62
CA LYS A 350 9.25 17.30 5.10
C LYS A 350 9.74 16.06 5.84
N LYS A 351 10.22 15.05 5.11
CA LYS A 351 10.65 13.78 5.71
C LYS A 351 12.15 13.70 5.92
N LYS A 352 12.57 13.61 7.15
CA LYS A 352 13.88 13.09 7.52
C LYS A 352 13.93 11.55 7.56
N SER A 353 12.76 10.89 7.48
CA SER A 353 12.58 9.43 7.45
C SER A 353 11.11 9.13 7.16
N ILE A 354 10.72 7.89 6.96
CA ILE A 354 9.31 7.47 6.96
C ILE A 354 8.63 7.93 8.27
N ASP A 355 9.37 7.99 9.38
CA ASP A 355 8.92 8.57 10.65
C ASP A 355 8.61 10.07 10.55
N GLY A 356 9.22 10.80 9.65
CA GLY A 356 9.01 12.24 9.42
C GLY A 356 7.65 12.59 8.80
N LEU A 357 6.88 11.65 8.27
CA LEU A 357 5.48 11.89 7.87
C LEU A 357 4.58 12.10 9.10
N ALA A 358 5.00 11.61 10.27
CA ALA A 358 4.23 11.63 11.49
C ALA A 358 4.48 12.85 12.40
N GLN A 359 5.52 13.64 12.19
CA GLN A 359 5.99 14.62 13.19
C GLN A 359 5.78 16.09 12.82
N ASP A 360 4.82 16.45 11.98
CA ASP A 360 4.44 17.86 11.85
C ASP A 360 3.44 18.29 12.92
N ASP A 361 3.95 18.57 14.13
CA ASP A 361 3.16 19.14 15.26
C ASP A 361 2.52 20.51 14.91
N SER A 362 2.91 21.14 13.80
CA SER A 362 2.31 22.42 13.36
C SER A 362 0.86 22.28 12.86
N ALA A 363 0.46 21.08 12.46
CA ALA A 363 -0.93 20.80 12.07
C ALA A 363 -1.91 20.64 13.26
N ARG A 364 -1.41 20.52 14.49
CA ARG A 364 -2.22 20.44 15.70
C ARG A 364 -2.76 21.81 16.19
N LYS A 365 -2.28 22.92 15.65
CA LYS A 365 -2.61 24.28 16.11
C LYS A 365 -3.59 25.06 15.22
N ARG A 366 -4.27 24.39 14.27
CA ARG A 366 -5.31 25.07 13.47
C ARG A 366 -6.58 24.24 13.39
#